data_32e5283b8917979bae15fa83566c41ac
#
_entry.id   32e5283b8917979bae15fa83566c41ac
#
_cell.length_a   1.000
_cell.length_b   1.000
_cell.length_c   1.000
_cell.angle_alpha   90.00
_cell.angle_beta   90.00
_cell.angle_gamma   90.00
#
_symmetry.space_group_name_H-M   'P 1'
#
loop_
_entity.id
_entity.type
_entity.pdbx_description
1 polymer ?
#
loop_
_entity_poly.entity_id
_entity_poly.type
_entity_poly.pdbx_seq_one_letter_code
_entity_poly.pdbx_strand_id
1 'polypeptide(L)'
;ASPQADPEIFKLGIPILGICYGCQLIAHNLGGRVTAATADSAREYGKTETYFRTDCKLFKGLPAESVTWMSHGDYMEKVPEGFELVAHSDACPNVAICDERRGFYGVQFHPEVNHTVYGTAMLRNFLYEVCGAKGQWTMGDYKEVAIRQIREKVGDGKVLLALSGGVDSSVAAALIAEAVGNQLTCVFVDHGLMRLNEGDEVEEAFRKWDINFVRVNAEELFLSKLAGVSEPERK
;
A
#
# COMPACT_ATOMS: atom_id res chain seq x y z
N ALA A 1 -7.56 -6.33 23.43
CA ALA A 1 -6.61 -5.21 23.46
C ALA A 1 -6.34 -4.77 22.02
N SER A 2 -6.26 -3.47 21.78
CA SER A 2 -5.95 -2.93 20.46
C SER A 2 -4.49 -3.24 20.08
N PRO A 3 -4.17 -3.50 18.81
CA PRO A 3 -2.81 -3.69 18.32
C PRO A 3 -1.91 -2.52 18.74
N GLN A 4 -0.66 -2.81 19.11
CA GLN A 4 0.31 -1.80 19.51
C GLN A 4 1.50 -1.82 18.53
N ALA A 5 2.08 -0.65 18.28
CA ALA A 5 3.36 -0.56 17.60
C ALA A 5 4.50 -0.70 18.62
N ASP A 6 5.64 -1.25 18.20
CA ASP A 6 6.84 -1.26 19.03
C ASP A 6 7.28 0.19 19.28
N PRO A 7 7.40 0.64 20.54
CA PRO A 7 7.82 2.01 20.87
C PRO A 7 9.21 2.38 20.31
N GLU A 8 10.05 1.42 19.97
CA GLU A 8 11.37 1.66 19.38
C GLU A 8 11.28 2.39 18.03
N ILE A 9 10.12 2.30 17.31
CA ILE A 9 9.92 3.04 16.05
C ILE A 9 10.11 4.55 16.24
N PHE A 10 9.73 5.09 17.40
CA PHE A 10 9.85 6.52 17.70
C PHE A 10 11.30 6.96 18.02
N LYS A 11 12.22 6.00 18.15
CA LYS A 11 13.66 6.25 18.45
C LYS A 11 14.55 6.07 17.22
N LEU A 12 14.01 5.62 16.09
CA LEU A 12 14.78 5.34 14.87
C LEU A 12 15.35 6.61 14.19
N GLY A 13 14.91 7.81 14.59
CA GLY A 13 15.36 9.06 13.97
C GLY A 13 14.87 9.26 12.54
N ILE A 14 13.81 8.57 12.14
CA ILE A 14 13.18 8.69 10.82
C ILE A 14 11.85 9.46 10.93
N PRO A 15 11.43 10.20 9.90
CA PRO A 15 10.12 10.83 9.87
C PRO A 15 8.99 9.79 9.95
N ILE A 16 7.92 10.15 10.67
CA ILE A 16 6.76 9.26 10.86
C ILE A 16 5.47 10.03 10.52
N LEU A 17 4.63 9.44 9.67
CA LEU A 17 3.25 9.89 9.44
C LEU A 17 2.29 8.83 9.97
N GLY A 18 1.58 9.15 11.05
CA GLY A 18 0.50 8.32 11.58
C GLY A 18 -0.84 8.72 10.96
N ILE A 19 -1.51 7.77 10.32
CA ILE A 19 -2.83 7.95 9.69
C ILE A 19 -3.88 7.25 10.53
N CYS A 20 -4.97 7.94 10.87
CA CYS A 20 -6.11 7.47 11.64
C CYS A 20 -5.66 6.80 12.96
N TYR A 21 -5.71 5.47 13.05
CA TYR A 21 -5.21 4.72 14.20
C TYR A 21 -3.72 4.97 14.46
N GLY A 22 -2.92 5.19 13.43
CA GLY A 22 -1.51 5.55 13.55
C GLY A 22 -1.30 6.91 14.26
N CYS A 23 -2.16 7.90 14.02
CA CYS A 23 -2.16 9.17 14.75
C CYS A 23 -2.46 8.94 16.24
N GLN A 24 -3.44 8.11 16.54
CA GLN A 24 -3.80 7.75 17.91
C GLN A 24 -2.67 6.99 18.62
N LEU A 25 -1.95 6.10 17.91
CA LEU A 25 -0.75 5.43 18.45
C LEU A 25 0.38 6.42 18.76
N ILE A 26 0.62 7.42 17.90
CA ILE A 26 1.58 8.50 18.21
C ILE A 26 1.16 9.21 19.49
N ALA A 27 -0.10 9.62 19.59
CA ALA A 27 -0.61 10.31 20.77
C ALA A 27 -0.46 9.46 22.04
N HIS A 28 -0.89 8.19 21.99
CA HIS A 28 -0.84 7.27 23.13
C HIS A 28 0.60 7.02 23.61
N ASN A 29 1.52 6.72 22.70
CA ASN A 29 2.89 6.36 23.07
C ASN A 29 3.75 7.56 23.51
N LEU A 30 3.41 8.77 23.10
CA LEU A 30 4.20 9.97 23.37
C LEU A 30 3.59 10.89 24.45
N GLY A 31 2.66 10.38 25.25
CA GLY A 31 2.14 11.06 26.45
C GLY A 31 0.91 11.94 26.20
N GLY A 32 0.25 11.79 25.08
CA GLY A 32 -1.08 12.31 24.81
C GLY A 32 -2.16 11.40 25.42
N ARG A 33 -3.41 11.65 25.05
CA ARG A 33 -4.55 10.81 25.45
C ARG A 33 -5.53 10.64 24.30
N VAL A 34 -5.93 9.39 24.08
CA VAL A 34 -6.99 9.02 23.16
C VAL A 34 -8.19 8.56 23.99
N THR A 35 -9.37 8.98 23.60
CA THR A 35 -10.62 8.63 24.27
C THR A 35 -11.70 8.27 23.27
N ALA A 36 -12.64 7.42 23.71
CA ALA A 36 -13.82 7.12 22.90
C ALA A 36 -14.74 8.36 22.87
N ALA A 37 -15.21 8.71 21.66
CA ALA A 37 -16.22 9.74 21.55
C ALA A 37 -17.53 9.30 22.21
N THR A 38 -18.06 10.12 23.09
CA THR A 38 -19.43 9.96 23.62
C THR A 38 -20.45 10.27 22.52
N ALA A 39 -21.68 9.79 22.62
CA ALA A 39 -22.66 9.66 21.54
C ALA A 39 -22.87 10.89 20.61
N ASP A 40 -22.49 12.09 21.05
CA ASP A 40 -22.77 13.35 20.34
C ASP A 40 -21.52 14.21 20.06
N SER A 41 -20.29 13.74 20.34
CA SER A 41 -19.08 14.56 20.17
C SER A 41 -17.92 13.81 19.55
N ALA A 42 -17.22 14.46 18.63
CA ALA A 42 -15.95 14.06 18.02
C ALA A 42 -15.94 12.74 17.20
N ARG A 43 -17.11 12.12 17.02
CA ARG A 43 -17.26 10.93 16.18
C ARG A 43 -17.56 11.37 14.75
N GLU A 44 -16.69 11.01 13.80
CA GLU A 44 -16.83 11.45 12.41
C GLU A 44 -16.69 10.31 11.43
N TYR A 45 -17.65 10.20 10.50
CA TYR A 45 -17.66 9.23 9.42
C TYR A 45 -18.04 9.89 8.10
N GLY A 46 -17.21 9.70 7.08
CA GLY A 46 -17.46 10.24 5.75
C GLY A 46 -16.74 11.57 5.49
N LYS A 47 -17.34 12.39 4.64
CA LYS A 47 -16.78 13.69 4.23
C LYS A 47 -16.95 14.72 5.35
N THR A 48 -15.83 15.29 5.79
CA THR A 48 -15.80 16.29 6.87
C THR A 48 -15.00 17.50 6.42
N GLU A 49 -15.52 18.70 6.65
CA GLU A 49 -14.79 19.95 6.49
C GLU A 49 -13.69 20.04 7.55
N THR A 50 -12.47 20.27 7.12
CA THR A 50 -11.29 20.30 7.99
C THR A 50 -10.48 21.55 7.74
N TYR A 51 -10.07 22.22 8.82
CA TYR A 51 -9.31 23.48 8.81
C TYR A 51 -7.84 23.22 9.13
N PHE A 52 -6.93 23.72 8.30
CA PHE A 52 -5.51 23.45 8.34
C PHE A 52 -4.68 24.69 8.67
N ARG A 53 -3.62 24.50 9.44
CA ARG A 53 -2.52 25.45 9.52
C ARG A 53 -1.58 25.25 8.33
N THR A 54 -1.59 26.18 7.39
CA THR A 54 -0.83 26.09 6.13
C THR A 54 0.66 26.41 6.27
N ASP A 55 1.11 26.86 7.45
CA ASP A 55 2.52 27.00 7.83
C ASP A 55 3.17 25.67 8.21
N CYS A 56 2.39 24.64 8.51
CA CYS A 56 2.87 23.27 8.70
C CYS A 56 3.33 22.67 7.36
N LYS A 57 4.48 22.00 7.33
CA LYS A 57 5.02 21.38 6.11
C LYS A 57 4.05 20.42 5.44
N LEU A 58 3.28 19.66 6.22
CA LEU A 58 2.30 18.70 5.67
C LEU A 58 1.22 19.39 4.82
N PHE A 59 0.82 20.62 5.20
CA PHE A 59 -0.25 21.38 4.55
C PHE A 59 0.26 22.56 3.71
N LYS A 60 1.56 22.64 3.50
CA LYS A 60 2.19 23.69 2.71
C LYS A 60 1.61 23.76 1.29
N GLY A 61 1.18 24.96 0.89
CA GLY A 61 0.61 25.20 -0.45
C GLY A 61 -0.81 24.69 -0.66
N LEU A 62 -1.47 24.22 0.40
CA LEU A 62 -2.87 23.82 0.36
C LEU A 62 -3.79 24.98 0.83
N PRO A 63 -5.09 24.94 0.49
CA PRO A 63 -6.08 25.85 1.10
C PRO A 63 -6.15 25.64 2.62
N ALA A 64 -6.55 26.68 3.36
CA ALA A 64 -6.71 26.61 4.81
C ALA A 64 -7.88 25.72 5.26
N GLU A 65 -8.77 25.36 4.33
CA GLU A 65 -9.90 24.47 4.57
C GLU A 65 -10.12 23.54 3.39
N SER A 66 -10.53 22.32 3.63
CA SER A 66 -10.91 21.34 2.61
C SER A 66 -11.64 20.14 3.19
N VAL A 67 -12.30 19.40 2.32
CA VAL A 67 -12.95 18.13 2.65
C VAL A 67 -11.92 17.03 2.83
N THR A 68 -11.99 16.37 3.99
CA THR A 68 -11.24 15.13 4.30
C THR A 68 -12.19 13.97 4.56
N TRP A 69 -11.69 12.76 4.47
CA TRP A 69 -12.45 11.55 4.78
C TRP A 69 -12.14 11.07 6.19
N MET A 70 -13.15 11.08 7.04
CA MET A 70 -13.08 10.60 8.42
C MET A 70 -13.68 9.21 8.55
N SER A 71 -13.11 8.40 9.44
CA SER A 71 -13.63 7.08 9.80
C SER A 71 -13.19 6.69 11.21
N HIS A 72 -13.70 7.41 12.23
CA HIS A 72 -13.26 7.16 13.60
C HIS A 72 -14.37 7.35 14.64
N GLY A 73 -14.32 6.50 15.68
CA GLY A 73 -15.14 6.64 16.88
C GLY A 73 -14.33 7.09 18.10
N ASP A 74 -13.01 6.88 18.06
CA ASP A 74 -12.08 7.37 19.06
C ASP A 74 -11.33 8.58 18.50
N TYR A 75 -10.95 9.52 19.35
CA TYR A 75 -10.22 10.72 18.95
C TYR A 75 -9.13 11.07 19.96
N MET A 76 -8.16 11.86 19.51
CA MET A 76 -7.12 12.40 20.38
C MET A 76 -7.70 13.53 21.22
N GLU A 77 -7.87 13.28 22.52
CA GLU A 77 -8.36 14.26 23.49
C GLU A 77 -7.25 15.22 23.93
N LYS A 78 -6.04 14.69 24.14
CA LYS A 78 -4.88 15.47 24.58
C LYS A 78 -3.73 15.28 23.61
N VAL A 79 -3.24 16.39 23.08
CA VAL A 79 -2.04 16.46 22.24
C VAL A 79 -0.80 16.14 23.10
N PRO A 80 0.14 15.30 22.64
CA PRO A 80 1.39 15.02 23.35
C PRO A 80 2.24 16.28 23.52
N GLU A 81 3.06 16.31 24.56
CA GLU A 81 4.01 17.40 24.77
C GLU A 81 5.03 17.52 23.62
N GLY A 82 5.28 18.74 23.18
CA GLY A 82 6.17 19.02 22.05
C GLY A 82 5.51 18.91 20.66
N PHE A 83 4.26 18.48 20.59
CA PHE A 83 3.48 18.55 19.36
C PHE A 83 2.63 19.82 19.27
N GLU A 84 2.46 20.28 18.06
CA GLU A 84 1.55 21.37 17.73
C GLU A 84 0.27 20.81 17.11
N LEU A 85 -0.87 21.42 17.44
CA LEU A 85 -2.12 21.16 16.75
C LEU A 85 -2.09 21.91 15.42
N VAL A 86 -2.32 21.18 14.30
CA VAL A 86 -2.21 21.74 12.94
C VAL A 86 -3.46 21.53 12.08
N ALA A 87 -4.47 20.81 12.58
CA ALA A 87 -5.80 20.77 11.96
C ALA A 87 -6.88 20.43 12.98
N HIS A 88 -8.09 20.95 12.72
CA HIS A 88 -9.31 20.65 13.45
C HIS A 88 -10.52 20.57 12.51
N SER A 89 -11.61 20.01 12.98
CA SER A 89 -12.95 20.11 12.37
C SER A 89 -13.91 20.74 13.37
N ASP A 90 -15.16 20.96 12.95
CA ASP A 90 -16.18 21.49 13.85
C ASP A 90 -16.51 20.51 15.00
N ALA A 91 -16.42 19.21 14.75
CA ALA A 91 -16.74 18.18 15.74
C ALA A 91 -15.50 17.68 16.50
N CYS A 92 -14.33 17.64 15.87
CA CYS A 92 -13.10 17.12 16.45
C CYS A 92 -12.04 18.24 16.56
N PRO A 93 -11.63 18.62 17.79
CA PRO A 93 -10.69 19.72 17.98
C PRO A 93 -9.25 19.34 17.61
N ASN A 94 -8.89 18.06 17.63
CA ASN A 94 -7.51 17.57 17.45
C ASN A 94 -7.45 16.59 16.28
N VAL A 95 -7.58 17.10 15.05
CA VAL A 95 -7.60 16.30 13.82
C VAL A 95 -6.21 15.99 13.29
N ALA A 96 -5.26 16.90 13.42
CA ALA A 96 -3.88 16.66 13.03
C ALA A 96 -2.89 17.36 13.96
N ILE A 97 -1.77 16.68 14.19
CA ILE A 97 -0.66 17.14 15.03
C ILE A 97 0.67 16.99 14.32
N CYS A 98 1.64 17.81 14.68
CA CYS A 98 3.03 17.62 14.24
C CYS A 98 4.05 17.98 15.32
N ASP A 99 5.19 17.30 15.30
CA ASP A 99 6.46 17.76 15.85
C ASP A 99 7.45 17.85 14.67
N GLU A 100 7.60 19.03 14.11
CA GLU A 100 8.46 19.26 12.96
C GLU A 100 9.93 18.99 13.25
N ARG A 101 10.37 19.15 14.49
CA ARG A 101 11.74 18.90 14.90
C ARG A 101 12.11 17.43 14.82
N ARG A 102 11.19 16.54 15.22
CA ARG A 102 11.38 15.08 15.12
C ARG A 102 10.91 14.52 13.78
N GLY A 103 10.18 15.31 12.98
CA GLY A 103 9.55 14.85 11.74
C GLY A 103 8.34 13.95 11.98
N PHE A 104 7.65 14.10 13.11
CA PHE A 104 6.47 13.29 13.45
C PHE A 104 5.19 14.05 13.14
N TYR A 105 4.32 13.40 12.37
CA TYR A 105 3.03 13.93 11.95
C TYR A 105 1.94 12.90 12.21
N GLY A 106 0.79 13.36 12.66
CA GLY A 106 -0.39 12.53 12.85
C GLY A 106 -1.62 13.20 12.25
N VAL A 107 -2.41 12.45 11.49
CA VAL A 107 -3.69 12.89 10.93
C VAL A 107 -4.78 11.88 11.28
N GLN A 108 -5.94 12.35 11.74
CA GLN A 108 -7.08 11.51 12.08
C GLN A 108 -7.84 11.05 10.83
N PHE A 109 -7.84 11.84 9.77
CA PHE A 109 -8.43 11.52 8.49
C PHE A 109 -7.54 10.62 7.63
N HIS A 110 -8.08 10.19 6.50
CA HIS A 110 -7.43 9.29 5.54
C HIS A 110 -6.97 10.06 4.29
N PRO A 111 -5.71 10.51 4.22
CA PRO A 111 -5.18 11.18 3.02
C PRO A 111 -4.98 10.23 1.83
N GLU A 112 -4.92 8.93 2.07
CA GLU A 112 -4.68 7.90 1.05
C GLU A 112 -5.93 7.59 0.20
N VAL A 113 -7.12 7.99 0.64
CA VAL A 113 -8.35 7.73 -0.11
C VAL A 113 -8.73 8.90 -1.02
N ASN A 114 -9.35 8.61 -2.15
CA ASN A 114 -9.77 9.60 -3.15
C ASN A 114 -10.79 10.63 -2.64
N HIS A 115 -11.46 10.36 -1.53
CA HIS A 115 -12.45 11.26 -0.92
C HIS A 115 -11.82 12.41 -0.13
N THR A 116 -10.52 12.33 0.21
CA THR A 116 -9.76 13.45 0.75
C THR A 116 -9.20 14.27 -0.41
N VAL A 117 -9.75 15.46 -0.63
CA VAL A 117 -9.54 16.26 -1.85
C VAL A 117 -8.05 16.54 -2.12
N TYR A 118 -7.29 16.90 -1.11
CA TYR A 118 -5.85 17.19 -1.23
C TYR A 118 -4.95 16.09 -0.64
N GLY A 119 -5.47 14.88 -0.43
CA GLY A 119 -4.74 13.79 0.21
C GLY A 119 -3.42 13.46 -0.48
N THR A 120 -3.42 13.35 -1.80
CA THR A 120 -2.19 13.13 -2.60
C THR A 120 -1.17 14.24 -2.40
N ALA A 121 -1.60 15.51 -2.31
CA ALA A 121 -0.70 16.63 -2.09
C ALA A 121 -0.11 16.62 -0.67
N MET A 122 -0.89 16.22 0.34
CA MET A 122 -0.41 16.03 1.72
C MET A 122 0.64 14.92 1.80
N LEU A 123 0.38 13.77 1.18
CA LEU A 123 1.35 12.68 1.12
C LEU A 123 2.63 13.09 0.36
N ARG A 124 2.48 13.84 -0.72
CA ARG A 124 3.60 14.43 -1.46
C ARG A 124 4.43 15.37 -0.58
N ASN A 125 3.77 16.25 0.17
CA ASN A 125 4.45 17.15 1.10
C ASN A 125 5.21 16.37 2.17
N PHE A 126 4.62 15.31 2.74
CA PHE A 126 5.34 14.46 3.70
C PHE A 126 6.58 13.85 3.07
N LEU A 127 6.49 13.26 1.88
CA LEU A 127 7.63 12.62 1.23
C LEU A 127 8.73 13.61 0.85
N TYR A 128 8.39 14.74 0.27
CA TYR A 128 9.39 15.67 -0.27
C TYR A 128 9.85 16.72 0.73
N GLU A 129 8.94 17.33 1.51
CA GLU A 129 9.27 18.42 2.44
C GLU A 129 9.73 17.91 3.81
N VAL A 130 9.21 16.74 4.25
CA VAL A 130 9.56 16.17 5.56
C VAL A 130 10.62 15.10 5.43
N CYS A 131 10.43 14.10 4.57
CA CYS A 131 11.38 13.00 4.39
C CYS A 131 12.57 13.38 3.49
N GLY A 132 12.49 14.48 2.74
CA GLY A 132 13.56 14.90 1.81
C GLY A 132 13.76 13.97 0.61
N ALA A 133 12.72 13.22 0.25
CA ALA A 133 12.76 12.34 -0.92
C ALA A 133 13.04 13.14 -2.18
N LYS A 134 13.89 12.63 -3.06
CA LYS A 134 14.32 13.32 -4.29
C LYS A 134 13.55 12.87 -5.54
N GLY A 135 12.62 11.90 -5.39
CA GLY A 135 11.86 11.38 -6.50
C GLY A 135 12.70 10.68 -7.58
N GLN A 136 13.88 10.19 -7.20
CA GLN A 136 14.83 9.55 -8.13
C GLN A 136 14.44 8.10 -8.46
N TRP A 137 13.57 7.50 -7.65
CA TRP A 137 13.10 6.15 -7.90
C TRP A 137 11.90 6.21 -8.86
N THR A 138 12.04 5.59 -10.04
CA THR A 138 10.95 5.44 -11.02
C THR A 138 10.74 3.96 -11.34
N MET A 139 9.56 3.62 -11.88
CA MET A 139 9.29 2.23 -12.32
C MET A 139 10.22 1.81 -13.47
N GLY A 140 10.68 2.75 -14.32
CA GLY A 140 11.68 2.50 -15.34
C GLY A 140 13.02 2.08 -14.74
N ASP A 141 13.50 2.84 -13.75
CA ASP A 141 14.74 2.52 -13.05
C ASP A 141 14.63 1.18 -12.30
N TYR A 142 13.47 0.91 -11.68
CA TYR A 142 13.22 -0.38 -11.03
C TYR A 142 13.28 -1.55 -12.01
N LYS A 143 12.69 -1.41 -13.20
CA LYS A 143 12.72 -2.43 -14.24
C LYS A 143 14.17 -2.79 -14.61
N GLU A 144 15.01 -1.79 -14.87
CA GLU A 144 16.43 -2.00 -15.23
C GLU A 144 17.22 -2.66 -14.09
N VAL A 145 16.98 -2.22 -12.86
CA VAL A 145 17.61 -2.81 -11.66
C VAL A 145 17.17 -4.26 -11.49
N ALA A 146 15.89 -4.57 -11.61
CA ALA A 146 15.34 -5.91 -11.48
C ALA A 146 15.90 -6.86 -12.55
N ILE A 147 15.95 -6.43 -13.81
CA ILE A 147 16.52 -7.21 -14.91
C ILE A 147 18.01 -7.55 -14.64
N ARG A 148 18.79 -6.57 -14.21
CA ARG A 148 20.21 -6.80 -13.86
C ARG A 148 20.35 -7.77 -12.71
N GLN A 149 19.59 -7.62 -11.64
CA GLN A 149 19.60 -8.53 -10.49
C GLN A 149 19.21 -9.95 -10.87
N ILE A 150 18.20 -10.11 -11.75
CA ILE A 150 17.80 -11.42 -12.28
C ILE A 150 18.96 -12.05 -13.06
N ARG A 151 19.61 -11.32 -13.97
CA ARG A 151 20.76 -11.81 -14.74
C ARG A 151 21.92 -12.27 -13.83
N GLU A 152 22.26 -11.44 -12.85
CA GLU A 152 23.32 -11.75 -11.90
C GLU A 152 23.00 -13.01 -11.07
N LYS A 153 21.75 -13.17 -10.66
CA LYS A 153 21.31 -14.30 -9.85
C LYS A 153 21.20 -15.59 -10.65
N VAL A 154 20.74 -15.53 -11.88
CA VAL A 154 20.54 -16.71 -12.76
C VAL A 154 21.87 -17.18 -13.37
N GLY A 155 22.73 -16.25 -13.81
CA GLY A 155 23.95 -16.57 -14.51
C GLY A 155 23.70 -17.51 -15.72
N ASP A 156 24.41 -18.64 -15.77
CA ASP A 156 24.25 -19.66 -16.80
C ASP A 156 23.14 -20.69 -16.48
N GLY A 157 22.40 -20.49 -15.39
CA GLY A 157 21.36 -21.41 -14.93
C GLY A 157 20.08 -21.32 -15.77
N LYS A 158 19.12 -22.17 -15.44
CA LYS A 158 17.77 -22.17 -16.03
C LYS A 158 16.74 -21.74 -15.01
N VAL A 159 15.69 -21.07 -15.47
CA VAL A 159 14.57 -20.63 -14.64
C VAL A 159 13.31 -21.38 -15.03
N LEU A 160 12.62 -21.94 -14.05
CA LEU A 160 11.28 -22.49 -14.18
C LEU A 160 10.30 -21.55 -13.53
N LEU A 161 9.27 -21.10 -14.25
CA LEU A 161 8.20 -20.26 -13.75
C LEU A 161 6.85 -20.95 -13.93
N ALA A 162 6.12 -21.16 -12.83
CA ALA A 162 4.73 -21.56 -12.89
C ALA A 162 3.89 -20.34 -13.28
N LEU A 163 3.23 -20.38 -14.42
CA LEU A 163 2.42 -19.31 -14.96
C LEU A 163 0.95 -19.58 -14.66
N SER A 164 0.31 -18.70 -13.92
CA SER A 164 -1.12 -18.84 -13.53
C SER A 164 -2.11 -18.14 -14.46
N GLY A 165 -1.62 -17.35 -15.44
CA GLY A 165 -2.46 -16.45 -16.24
C GLY A 165 -2.81 -15.13 -15.54
N GLY A 166 -2.50 -14.98 -14.24
CA GLY A 166 -2.69 -13.75 -13.49
C GLY A 166 -1.62 -12.69 -13.76
N VAL A 167 -1.88 -11.45 -13.32
CA VAL A 167 -1.02 -10.29 -13.54
C VAL A 167 0.39 -10.51 -12.97
N ASP A 168 0.51 -10.98 -11.73
CA ASP A 168 1.79 -11.11 -11.04
C ASP A 168 2.74 -12.09 -11.74
N SER A 169 2.22 -13.28 -12.09
CA SER A 169 3.00 -14.28 -12.81
C SER A 169 3.39 -13.81 -14.22
N SER A 170 2.53 -13.03 -14.87
CA SER A 170 2.81 -12.47 -16.20
C SER A 170 3.88 -11.37 -16.14
N VAL A 171 3.84 -10.50 -15.12
CA VAL A 171 4.88 -9.48 -14.90
C VAL A 171 6.22 -10.15 -14.56
N ALA A 172 6.21 -11.18 -13.72
CA ALA A 172 7.42 -11.95 -13.42
C ALA A 172 8.00 -12.62 -14.69
N ALA A 173 7.13 -13.22 -15.52
CA ALA A 173 7.54 -13.80 -16.80
C ALA A 173 8.18 -12.76 -17.72
N ALA A 174 7.59 -11.56 -17.81
CA ALA A 174 8.11 -10.48 -18.65
C ALA A 174 9.51 -10.03 -18.21
N LEU A 175 9.70 -9.78 -16.92
CA LEU A 175 11.00 -9.36 -16.37
C LEU A 175 12.08 -10.42 -16.54
N ILE A 176 11.73 -11.69 -16.28
CA ILE A 176 12.67 -12.81 -16.42
C ILE A 176 12.99 -13.05 -17.89
N ALA A 177 12.01 -13.03 -18.79
CA ALA A 177 12.21 -13.17 -20.22
C ALA A 177 13.17 -12.12 -20.78
N GLU A 178 12.98 -10.85 -20.40
CA GLU A 178 13.86 -9.75 -20.80
C GLU A 178 15.28 -9.88 -20.20
N ALA A 179 15.37 -10.49 -19.03
CA ALA A 179 16.65 -10.70 -18.36
C ALA A 179 17.45 -11.86 -18.99
N VAL A 180 16.84 -13.01 -19.22
CA VAL A 180 17.55 -14.27 -19.50
C VAL A 180 17.03 -15.04 -20.74
N GLY A 181 15.98 -14.54 -21.40
CA GLY A 181 15.47 -15.11 -22.66
C GLY A 181 15.14 -16.60 -22.57
N ASN A 182 15.76 -17.38 -23.45
CA ASN A 182 15.54 -18.83 -23.61
C ASN A 182 15.99 -19.69 -22.41
N GLN A 183 16.65 -19.12 -21.39
CA GLN A 183 16.89 -19.80 -20.13
C GLN A 183 15.61 -19.93 -19.28
N LEU A 184 14.56 -19.16 -19.62
CA LEU A 184 13.26 -19.23 -18.96
C LEU A 184 12.39 -20.31 -19.60
N THR A 185 11.82 -21.18 -18.75
CA THR A 185 10.72 -22.09 -19.09
C THR A 185 9.51 -21.72 -18.28
N CYS A 186 8.44 -21.29 -18.96
CA CYS A 186 7.14 -21.05 -18.35
C CYS A 186 6.26 -22.29 -18.48
N VAL A 187 5.72 -22.77 -17.38
CA VAL A 187 4.78 -23.88 -17.36
C VAL A 187 3.40 -23.38 -16.96
N PHE A 188 2.45 -23.50 -17.86
CA PHE A 188 1.05 -23.20 -17.65
C PHE A 188 0.27 -24.51 -17.51
N VAL A 189 -0.41 -24.68 -16.36
CA VAL A 189 -1.21 -25.87 -16.10
C VAL A 189 -2.67 -25.55 -16.28
N ASP A 190 -3.29 -26.11 -17.32
CA ASP A 190 -4.72 -26.01 -17.55
C ASP A 190 -5.43 -27.10 -16.75
N HIS A 191 -6.03 -26.70 -15.65
CA HIS A 191 -6.72 -27.60 -14.70
C HIS A 191 -8.25 -27.70 -14.92
N GLY A 192 -8.76 -27.14 -16.03
CA GLY A 192 -10.18 -27.22 -16.39
C GLY A 192 -11.11 -26.28 -15.63
N LEU A 193 -10.58 -25.42 -14.72
CA LEU A 193 -11.35 -24.41 -13.98
C LEU A 193 -11.01 -22.98 -14.42
N MET A 194 -10.39 -22.86 -15.59
CA MET A 194 -10.04 -21.59 -16.19
C MET A 194 -11.27 -20.90 -16.80
N ARG A 195 -11.17 -19.61 -17.07
CA ARG A 195 -12.17 -18.90 -17.86
C ARG A 195 -12.20 -19.46 -19.29
N LEU A 196 -13.32 -19.26 -19.96
CA LEU A 196 -13.46 -19.68 -21.36
C LEU A 196 -12.33 -19.07 -22.21
N ASN A 197 -11.58 -19.93 -22.92
CA ASN A 197 -10.44 -19.59 -23.78
C ASN A 197 -9.20 -18.99 -23.06
N GLU A 198 -9.18 -18.88 -21.73
CA GLU A 198 -8.07 -18.29 -21.00
C GLU A 198 -6.72 -18.99 -21.29
N GLY A 199 -6.71 -20.29 -21.39
CA GLY A 199 -5.51 -21.06 -21.75
C GLY A 199 -4.96 -20.71 -23.12
N ASP A 200 -5.81 -20.49 -24.09
CA ASP A 200 -5.44 -20.14 -25.48
C ASP A 200 -4.94 -18.69 -25.54
N GLU A 201 -5.59 -17.78 -24.81
CA GLU A 201 -5.17 -16.38 -24.69
C GLU A 201 -3.79 -16.25 -24.06
N VAL A 202 -3.52 -17.00 -22.99
CA VAL A 202 -2.22 -17.03 -22.32
C VAL A 202 -1.15 -17.57 -23.27
N GLU A 203 -1.41 -18.69 -23.94
CA GLU A 203 -0.48 -19.28 -24.89
C GLU A 203 -0.16 -18.32 -26.04
N GLU A 204 -1.16 -17.64 -26.62
CA GLU A 204 -0.97 -16.65 -27.68
C GLU A 204 -0.16 -15.44 -27.20
N ALA A 205 -0.43 -14.95 -26.00
CA ALA A 205 0.31 -13.82 -25.41
C ALA A 205 1.81 -14.10 -25.27
N PHE A 206 2.17 -15.32 -24.87
CA PHE A 206 3.56 -15.69 -24.64
C PHE A 206 4.27 -16.29 -25.86
N ARG A 207 3.54 -16.70 -26.91
CA ARG A 207 4.13 -17.28 -28.14
C ARG A 207 5.12 -16.36 -28.87
N LYS A 208 4.99 -15.04 -28.69
CA LYS A 208 5.84 -14.02 -29.34
C LYS A 208 7.13 -13.75 -28.57
N TRP A 209 7.31 -14.35 -27.42
CA TRP A 209 8.48 -14.14 -26.57
C TRP A 209 9.51 -15.22 -26.81
N ASP A 210 10.80 -14.86 -26.70
CA ASP A 210 11.92 -15.82 -26.81
C ASP A 210 12.09 -16.60 -25.49
N ILE A 211 11.12 -17.45 -25.18
CA ILE A 211 11.06 -18.28 -23.97
C ILE A 211 10.57 -19.69 -24.31
N ASN A 212 10.84 -20.64 -23.42
CA ASN A 212 10.24 -21.98 -23.53
C ASN A 212 8.88 -21.94 -22.83
N PHE A 213 7.80 -22.09 -23.60
CA PHE A 213 6.45 -22.18 -23.06
C PHE A 213 5.91 -23.60 -23.14
N VAL A 214 5.43 -24.13 -22.02
CA VAL A 214 4.87 -25.47 -21.90
C VAL A 214 3.45 -25.36 -21.32
N ARG A 215 2.45 -25.75 -22.12
CA ARG A 215 1.07 -25.93 -21.63
C ARG A 215 0.89 -27.40 -21.24
N VAL A 216 0.47 -27.63 -20.01
CA VAL A 216 0.10 -28.95 -19.50
C VAL A 216 -1.40 -29.02 -19.38
N ASN A 217 -2.06 -29.83 -20.22
CA ASN A 217 -3.48 -30.12 -20.05
C ASN A 217 -3.64 -31.15 -18.91
N ALA A 218 -4.18 -30.70 -17.79
CA ALA A 218 -4.42 -31.48 -16.59
C ALA A 218 -5.91 -31.51 -16.20
N GLU A 219 -6.80 -31.06 -17.08
CA GLU A 219 -8.23 -30.92 -16.85
C GLU A 219 -8.84 -32.21 -16.28
N GLU A 220 -8.66 -33.34 -16.97
CA GLU A 220 -9.22 -34.62 -16.53
C GLU A 220 -8.68 -35.04 -15.16
N LEU A 221 -7.39 -34.83 -14.90
CA LEU A 221 -6.76 -35.15 -13.63
C LEU A 221 -7.37 -34.34 -12.48
N PHE A 222 -7.54 -33.02 -12.66
CA PHE A 222 -8.08 -32.16 -11.60
C PHE A 222 -9.57 -32.37 -11.41
N LEU A 223 -10.36 -32.39 -12.49
CA LEU A 223 -11.81 -32.56 -12.41
C LEU A 223 -12.20 -33.92 -11.80
N SER A 224 -11.47 -35.02 -12.13
CA SER A 224 -11.72 -36.32 -11.52
C SER A 224 -11.51 -36.32 -10.01
N LYS A 225 -10.50 -35.59 -9.51
CA LYS A 225 -10.21 -35.47 -8.07
C LYS A 225 -11.22 -34.54 -7.35
N LEU A 226 -11.80 -33.60 -8.06
CA LEU A 226 -12.80 -32.67 -7.53
C LEU A 226 -14.22 -33.24 -7.54
N ALA A 227 -14.44 -34.39 -8.14
CA ALA A 227 -15.74 -35.00 -8.18
C ALA A 227 -16.32 -35.22 -6.77
N GLY A 228 -17.47 -34.59 -6.49
CA GLY A 228 -18.14 -34.66 -5.18
C GLY A 228 -17.56 -33.73 -4.11
N VAL A 229 -16.56 -32.91 -4.41
CA VAL A 229 -16.02 -31.89 -3.48
C VAL A 229 -16.79 -30.60 -3.68
N SER A 230 -17.63 -30.22 -2.71
CA SER A 230 -18.45 -28.99 -2.75
C SER A 230 -17.81 -27.84 -1.98
N GLU A 231 -17.04 -28.13 -0.94
CA GLU A 231 -16.44 -27.10 -0.07
C GLU A 231 -15.27 -26.39 -0.75
N PRO A 232 -15.27 -25.03 -0.80
CA PRO A 232 -14.20 -24.26 -1.45
C PRO A 232 -12.82 -24.53 -0.86
N GLU A 233 -12.71 -24.70 0.45
CA GLU A 233 -11.46 -24.95 1.18
C GLU A 233 -10.78 -26.29 0.82
N ARG A 234 -11.54 -27.20 0.20
CA ARG A 234 -11.06 -28.53 -0.21
C ARG A 234 -10.74 -28.62 -1.70
N LYS A 235 -11.08 -27.59 -2.46
CA LYS A 235 -10.78 -27.46 -3.89
C LYS A 235 -9.41 -26.84 -4.12
#